data_9da81b7de4b0aa6185035b6e06238155
#
_entry.id   9da81b7de4b0aa6185035b6e06238155
#
_cell.length_a   1.000
_cell.length_b   1.000
_cell.length_c   1.000
_cell.angle_alpha   90.00
_cell.angle_beta   90.00
_cell.angle_gamma   90.00
#
_symmetry.space_group_name_H-M   'P 1'
#
loop_
_entity.id
_entity.type
_entity.pdbx_description
1 polymer ?
#
loop_
_entity_poly.entity_id
_entity_poly.type
_entity_poly.pdbx_seq_one_letter_code
_entity_poly.pdbx_strand_id
1 'polypeptide(L)'
;MKFIKTKCVALFVALAVPSVGAVAKEVKMTALQIQQMQIKDVEVSKSIAFSSVMSVLQDSGYRIGSADKETGLITGVASTNTKTTWLPFVGFGASKKTPVVSAFIEEIGPQYTKIRLSFVMTKLSANGLGGGADEKPILDPQVYQDAFEKIDQAIFVRQSMAQPAAGSSGK
;
A
#
# COMPACT_ATOMS: atom_id res chain seq x y z
N MET A 1 -83.54 2.36 8.47
CA MET A 1 -82.28 1.77 7.99
C MET A 1 -81.13 2.50 8.68
N LYS A 2 -80.48 1.86 9.67
CA LYS A 2 -79.42 2.45 10.49
C LYS A 2 -78.05 1.88 10.00
N PHE A 3 -77.22 2.70 9.44
CA PHE A 3 -75.85 2.32 9.06
C PHE A 3 -74.91 2.44 10.27
N ILE A 4 -74.38 1.30 10.71
CA ILE A 4 -73.38 1.19 11.78
C ILE A 4 -72.06 1.47 11.17
N LYS A 5 -71.38 2.56 11.60
CA LYS A 5 -70.02 2.87 11.23
C LYS A 5 -69.04 2.18 12.20
N THR A 6 -68.39 1.12 11.75
CA THR A 6 -67.33 0.43 12.49
C THR A 6 -66.03 1.21 12.35
N LYS A 7 -65.55 1.75 13.46
CA LYS A 7 -64.25 2.40 13.53
C LYS A 7 -63.19 1.33 13.80
N CYS A 8 -62.36 0.99 12.81
CA CYS A 8 -61.14 0.21 13.02
C CYS A 8 -60.05 1.14 13.62
N VAL A 9 -59.71 0.90 14.89
CA VAL A 9 -58.56 1.50 15.55
C VAL A 9 -57.34 0.62 15.24
N ALA A 10 -56.47 1.09 14.37
CA ALA A 10 -55.21 0.42 14.10
C ALA A 10 -54.20 0.81 15.20
N LEU A 11 -53.86 -0.17 16.04
CA LEU A 11 -52.83 -0.05 17.08
C LEU A 11 -51.47 -0.19 16.44
N PHE A 12 -50.76 0.93 16.21
CA PHE A 12 -49.39 0.94 15.74
C PHE A 12 -48.45 0.71 16.94
N VAL A 13 -47.94 -0.51 17.09
CA VAL A 13 -46.88 -0.82 18.04
C VAL A 13 -45.55 -0.43 17.39
N ALA A 14 -44.97 0.70 17.80
CA ALA A 14 -43.66 1.13 17.40
C ALA A 14 -42.59 0.27 18.12
N LEU A 15 -41.99 -0.69 17.42
CA LEU A 15 -40.80 -1.40 17.89
C LEU A 15 -39.63 -0.41 17.84
N ALA A 16 -39.23 0.13 18.97
CA ALA A 16 -37.97 0.86 19.13
C ALA A 16 -36.80 -0.15 19.13
N VAL A 17 -36.08 -0.25 18.01
CA VAL A 17 -34.83 -1.03 17.90
C VAL A 17 -33.72 -0.17 18.48
N PRO A 18 -33.04 -0.56 19.58
CA PRO A 18 -31.87 0.16 20.04
C PRO A 18 -30.77 -0.07 19.03
N SER A 19 -30.35 0.97 18.30
CA SER A 19 -29.14 0.99 17.49
C SER A 19 -27.94 0.95 18.45
N VAL A 20 -27.38 -0.24 18.62
CA VAL A 20 -26.07 -0.42 19.27
C VAL A 20 -25.02 0.19 18.31
N GLY A 21 -24.64 1.42 18.58
CA GLY A 21 -23.50 2.05 17.92
C GLY A 21 -22.24 1.26 18.25
N ALA A 22 -21.80 0.41 17.32
CA ALA A 22 -20.51 -0.22 17.40
C ALA A 22 -19.45 0.89 17.30
N VAL A 23 -18.91 1.32 18.42
CA VAL A 23 -17.70 2.13 18.49
C VAL A 23 -16.58 1.22 18.00
N ALA A 24 -16.20 1.35 16.73
CA ALA A 24 -15.03 0.68 16.19
C ALA A 24 -13.80 1.24 16.93
N LYS A 25 -13.34 0.50 17.93
CA LYS A 25 -12.10 0.78 18.64
C LYS A 25 -10.97 0.69 17.61
N GLU A 26 -10.32 1.80 17.33
CA GLU A 26 -9.16 1.85 16.45
C GLU A 26 -8.09 0.90 17.01
N VAL A 27 -7.94 -0.26 16.39
CA VAL A 27 -6.97 -1.28 16.81
C VAL A 27 -5.61 -0.76 16.39
N LYS A 28 -4.87 -0.21 17.34
CA LYS A 28 -3.47 0.19 17.13
C LYS A 28 -2.64 -1.06 16.88
N MET A 29 -2.02 -1.15 15.72
CA MET A 29 -1.11 -2.22 15.38
C MET A 29 0.10 -2.21 16.31
N THR A 30 0.55 -3.39 16.74
CA THR A 30 1.79 -3.54 17.50
C THR A 30 3.01 -3.33 16.60
N ALA A 31 4.16 -3.00 17.18
CA ALA A 31 5.41 -2.84 16.43
C ALA A 31 5.76 -4.09 15.60
N LEU A 32 5.50 -5.29 16.13
CA LEU A 32 5.72 -6.55 15.42
C LEU A 32 4.79 -6.71 14.21
N GLN A 33 3.52 -6.38 14.37
CA GLN A 33 2.56 -6.43 13.25
C GLN A 33 2.95 -5.45 12.13
N ILE A 34 3.40 -4.24 12.50
CA ILE A 34 3.90 -3.26 11.53
C ILE A 34 5.11 -3.83 10.80
N GLN A 35 6.07 -4.40 11.52
CA GLN A 35 7.26 -4.99 10.91
C GLN A 35 6.92 -6.14 9.97
N GLN A 36 6.03 -7.05 10.36
CA GLN A 36 5.58 -8.16 9.52
C GLN A 36 4.89 -7.70 8.24
N MET A 37 4.08 -6.65 8.32
CA MET A 37 3.42 -6.06 7.17
C MET A 37 4.40 -5.43 6.18
N GLN A 38 5.51 -4.87 6.68
CA GLN A 38 6.49 -4.13 5.89
C GLN A 38 7.52 -5.03 5.20
N ILE A 39 7.60 -6.30 5.55
CA ILE A 39 8.66 -7.22 5.09
C ILE A 39 8.06 -8.36 4.29
N LYS A 40 8.78 -8.72 3.22
CA LYS A 40 8.52 -9.93 2.45
C LYS A 40 9.82 -10.56 2.01
N ASP A 41 9.92 -11.88 2.19
CA ASP A 41 11.01 -12.69 1.66
C ASP A 41 10.60 -13.26 0.29
N VAL A 42 11.52 -13.24 -0.67
CA VAL A 42 11.30 -13.70 -2.05
C VAL A 42 12.44 -14.61 -2.50
N GLU A 43 12.10 -15.63 -3.30
CA GLU A 43 13.06 -16.64 -3.79
C GLU A 43 13.69 -16.22 -5.11
N VAL A 44 14.45 -15.12 -5.06
CA VAL A 44 15.18 -14.57 -6.21
C VAL A 44 16.48 -13.89 -5.74
N SER A 45 17.41 -13.69 -6.68
CA SER A 45 18.61 -12.90 -6.40
C SER A 45 18.25 -11.43 -6.12
N LYS A 46 19.09 -10.76 -5.31
CA LYS A 46 18.97 -9.33 -5.01
C LYS A 46 18.83 -8.48 -6.27
N SER A 47 19.53 -8.83 -7.35
CA SER A 47 19.46 -8.10 -8.62
C SER A 47 18.07 -8.09 -9.24
N ILE A 48 17.40 -9.25 -9.26
CA ILE A 48 16.03 -9.39 -9.79
C ILE A 48 15.06 -8.64 -8.89
N ALA A 49 15.14 -8.86 -7.57
CA ALA A 49 14.29 -8.19 -6.61
C ALA A 49 14.42 -6.65 -6.69
N PHE A 50 15.64 -6.13 -6.71
CA PHE A 50 15.92 -4.69 -6.80
C PHE A 50 15.29 -4.07 -8.06
N SER A 51 15.54 -4.69 -9.22
CA SER A 51 15.01 -4.19 -10.50
C SER A 51 13.47 -4.28 -10.54
N SER A 52 12.89 -5.30 -9.92
CA SER A 52 11.43 -5.46 -9.85
C SER A 52 10.79 -4.40 -8.97
N VAL A 53 11.33 -4.17 -7.77
CA VAL A 53 10.87 -3.13 -6.85
C VAL A 53 10.96 -1.76 -7.51
N MET A 54 12.10 -1.44 -8.15
CA MET A 54 12.29 -0.16 -8.81
C MET A 54 11.25 0.07 -9.92
N SER A 55 11.00 -0.93 -10.79
CA SER A 55 9.98 -0.82 -11.85
C SER A 55 8.58 -0.60 -11.26
N VAL A 56 8.20 -1.40 -10.26
CA VAL A 56 6.87 -1.28 -9.63
C VAL A 56 6.66 0.09 -9.00
N LEU A 57 7.68 0.65 -8.36
CA LEU A 57 7.59 2.00 -7.80
C LEU A 57 7.41 3.05 -8.89
N GLN A 58 8.15 2.94 -10.01
CA GLN A 58 8.00 3.86 -11.15
C GLN A 58 6.61 3.73 -11.80
N ASP A 59 6.14 2.51 -12.04
CA ASP A 59 4.82 2.22 -12.61
C ASP A 59 3.69 2.70 -11.69
N SER A 60 3.94 2.70 -10.38
CA SER A 60 3.02 3.24 -9.36
C SER A 60 3.07 4.77 -9.23
N GLY A 61 3.85 5.45 -10.08
CA GLY A 61 3.92 6.90 -10.14
C GLY A 61 4.91 7.54 -9.16
N TYR A 62 5.81 6.76 -8.58
CA TYR A 62 6.91 7.32 -7.80
C TYR A 62 8.05 7.78 -8.71
N ARG A 63 8.54 8.97 -8.47
CA ARG A 63 9.81 9.43 -9.03
C ARG A 63 10.92 8.93 -8.12
N ILE A 64 11.82 8.11 -8.66
CA ILE A 64 12.97 7.61 -7.90
C ILE A 64 13.92 8.77 -7.64
N GLY A 65 14.22 9.02 -6.38
CA GLY A 65 15.16 10.04 -5.94
C GLY A 65 16.57 9.47 -5.79
N SER A 66 16.68 8.25 -5.25
CA SER A 66 17.94 7.52 -5.12
C SER A 66 17.67 6.02 -5.29
N ALA A 67 18.61 5.33 -5.94
CA ALA A 67 18.60 3.88 -6.08
C ALA A 67 20.04 3.39 -6.09
N ASP A 68 20.43 2.67 -5.05
CA ASP A 68 21.76 2.09 -4.88
C ASP A 68 21.63 0.57 -4.74
N LYS A 69 22.13 -0.14 -5.74
CA LYS A 69 22.02 -1.60 -5.82
C LYS A 69 22.95 -2.30 -4.83
N GLU A 70 24.08 -1.68 -4.47
CA GLU A 70 25.04 -2.28 -3.54
C GLU A 70 24.45 -2.29 -2.13
N THR A 71 24.00 -1.16 -1.65
CA THR A 71 23.31 -1.07 -0.36
C THR A 71 21.92 -1.68 -0.38
N GLY A 72 21.26 -1.75 -1.55
CA GLY A 72 19.91 -2.24 -1.70
C GLY A 72 18.85 -1.18 -1.40
N LEU A 73 19.22 0.08 -1.25
CA LEU A 73 18.30 1.16 -0.90
C LEU A 73 17.69 1.80 -2.15
N ILE A 74 16.37 1.95 -2.15
CA ILE A 74 15.63 2.73 -3.14
C ILE A 74 14.76 3.72 -2.39
N THR A 75 14.79 4.99 -2.80
CA THR A 75 13.88 6.02 -2.29
C THR A 75 13.11 6.65 -3.44
N GLY A 76 11.85 6.95 -3.20
CA GLY A 76 11.00 7.58 -4.21
C GLY A 76 9.95 8.50 -3.61
N VAL A 77 9.57 9.52 -4.37
CA VAL A 77 8.58 10.51 -4.00
C VAL A 77 7.43 10.43 -5.01
N ALA A 78 6.19 10.31 -4.55
CA ALA A 78 5.05 10.25 -5.43
C ALA A 78 4.90 11.56 -6.22
N SER A 79 4.64 11.45 -7.52
CA SER A 79 4.35 12.60 -8.37
C SER A 79 2.97 13.16 -8.02
N THR A 80 2.86 14.46 -7.81
CA THR A 80 1.59 15.14 -7.48
C THR A 80 0.56 15.07 -8.62
N ASN A 81 0.99 14.73 -9.84
CA ASN A 81 0.14 14.67 -11.02
C ASN A 81 -0.29 13.25 -11.40
N THR A 82 0.17 12.24 -10.69
CA THR A 82 -0.16 10.85 -11.01
C THR A 82 -1.32 10.40 -10.12
N LYS A 83 -2.41 9.95 -10.76
CA LYS A 83 -3.44 9.18 -10.08
C LYS A 83 -2.81 7.83 -9.71
N THR A 84 -2.19 7.77 -8.55
CA THR A 84 -1.54 6.56 -8.04
C THR A 84 -2.64 5.54 -7.76
N THR A 85 -2.83 4.60 -8.67
CA THR A 85 -3.98 3.69 -8.76
C THR A 85 -4.09 2.75 -7.56
N TRP A 86 -3.02 2.58 -6.79
CA TRP A 86 -2.97 1.64 -5.67
C TRP A 86 -2.90 2.30 -4.28
N LEU A 87 -2.91 3.65 -4.22
CA LEU A 87 -3.09 4.40 -2.97
C LEU A 87 -4.48 5.06 -2.96
N PRO A 88 -5.58 4.29 -2.80
CA PRO A 88 -6.94 4.81 -2.93
C PRO A 88 -7.31 5.86 -1.88
N PHE A 89 -6.57 5.94 -0.78
CA PHE A 89 -6.85 6.83 0.35
C PHE A 89 -6.07 8.13 0.35
N VAL A 90 -5.16 8.33 -0.59
CA VAL A 90 -4.44 9.60 -0.70
C VAL A 90 -5.31 10.57 -1.49
N GLY A 91 -6.37 11.04 -0.86
CA GLY A 91 -7.13 12.19 -1.35
C GLY A 91 -6.20 13.40 -1.43
N PHE A 92 -5.89 13.82 -2.62
CA PHE A 92 -5.17 15.06 -2.88
C PHE A 92 -6.07 16.26 -2.54
N GLY A 93 -6.36 16.44 -1.25
CA GLY A 93 -6.90 17.71 -0.74
C GLY A 93 -5.82 18.79 -0.75
N ALA A 94 -6.21 20.04 -0.71
CA ALA A 94 -5.38 21.25 -0.84
C ALA A 94 -4.19 21.41 0.16
N SER A 95 -3.88 20.40 0.98
CA SER A 95 -2.67 20.37 1.78
C SER A 95 -1.57 19.61 1.04
N LYS A 96 -0.40 20.21 0.94
CA LYS A 96 0.81 19.69 0.28
C LYS A 96 1.37 18.45 1.00
N LYS A 97 0.62 17.35 0.99
CA LYS A 97 1.03 16.06 1.51
C LYS A 97 1.56 15.23 0.35
N THR A 98 2.77 14.74 0.48
CA THR A 98 3.43 13.95 -0.57
C THR A 98 3.81 12.59 -0.01
N PRO A 99 3.34 11.48 -0.61
CA PRO A 99 3.80 10.15 -0.24
C PRO A 99 5.25 9.96 -0.63
N VAL A 100 6.03 9.42 0.29
CA VAL A 100 7.42 9.01 0.08
C VAL A 100 7.51 7.52 0.37
N VAL A 101 8.27 6.80 -0.43
CA VAL A 101 8.56 5.39 -0.24
C VAL A 101 10.05 5.18 -0.04
N SER A 102 10.40 4.29 0.88
CA SER A 102 11.73 3.73 1.01
C SER A 102 11.62 2.21 0.90
N ALA A 103 12.44 1.60 0.06
CA ALA A 103 12.58 0.16 -0.05
C ALA A 103 14.01 -0.22 0.28
N PHE A 104 14.18 -1.27 1.09
CA PHE A 104 15.46 -1.87 1.40
C PHE A 104 15.46 -3.33 0.98
N ILE A 105 16.42 -3.70 0.13
CA ILE A 105 16.53 -5.01 -0.50
C ILE A 105 17.83 -5.66 -0.02
N GLU A 106 17.71 -6.67 0.82
CA GLU A 106 18.81 -7.37 1.47
C GLU A 106 18.90 -8.79 0.95
N GLU A 107 20.10 -9.21 0.53
CA GLU A 107 20.38 -10.59 0.17
C GLU A 107 20.61 -11.40 1.44
N ILE A 108 19.76 -12.40 1.68
CA ILE A 108 19.89 -13.31 2.83
C ILE A 108 20.40 -14.69 2.42
N GLY A 109 20.57 -14.91 1.13
CA GLY A 109 21.14 -16.12 0.51
C GLY A 109 21.20 -15.98 -1.00
N PRO A 110 21.89 -16.91 -1.72
CA PRO A 110 22.17 -16.76 -3.17
C PRO A 110 20.92 -16.56 -4.05
N GLN A 111 19.76 -17.07 -3.61
CA GLN A 111 18.48 -16.96 -4.28
C GLN A 111 17.39 -16.53 -3.32
N TYR A 112 17.76 -15.94 -2.19
CA TYR A 112 16.82 -15.49 -1.17
C TYR A 112 17.08 -14.03 -0.84
N THR A 113 16.07 -13.23 -1.02
CA THR A 113 16.15 -11.77 -0.83
C THR A 113 15.00 -11.31 0.06
N LYS A 114 15.30 -10.49 1.03
CA LYS A 114 14.32 -9.81 1.88
C LYS A 114 14.05 -8.41 1.34
N ILE A 115 12.79 -8.09 1.17
CA ILE A 115 12.32 -6.77 0.75
C ILE A 115 11.58 -6.13 1.92
N ARG A 116 12.01 -4.95 2.32
CA ARG A 116 11.31 -4.12 3.30
C ARG A 116 10.82 -2.86 2.62
N LEU A 117 9.53 -2.57 2.76
CA LEU A 117 8.92 -1.34 2.28
C LEU A 117 8.52 -0.44 3.45
N SER A 118 8.68 0.86 3.28
CA SER A 118 8.18 1.86 4.21
C SER A 118 7.54 2.99 3.42
N PHE A 119 6.27 3.26 3.71
CA PHE A 119 5.53 4.37 3.11
C PHE A 119 5.27 5.41 4.18
N VAL A 120 5.61 6.66 3.88
CA VAL A 120 5.36 7.79 4.77
C VAL A 120 4.64 8.91 4.02
N MET A 121 3.80 9.63 4.72
CA MET A 121 3.19 10.84 4.22
C MET A 121 3.97 12.04 4.75
N THR A 122 4.66 12.75 3.88
CA THR A 122 5.41 13.95 4.24
C THR A 122 4.55 15.19 4.02
N LYS A 123 4.45 16.03 5.02
CA LYS A 123 3.77 17.31 4.96
C LYS A 123 4.82 18.42 5.00
N LEU A 124 4.98 19.15 3.91
CA LEU A 124 5.81 20.35 3.93
C LEU A 124 5.04 21.47 4.62
N SER A 125 5.54 21.90 5.78
CA SER A 125 5.06 23.11 6.45
C SER A 125 5.78 24.32 5.85
N ALA A 126 5.02 25.22 5.24
CA ALA A 126 5.56 26.43 4.60
C ALA A 126 5.83 27.57 5.61
N ASN A 127 6.29 27.25 6.81
CA ASN A 127 6.67 28.27 7.77
C ASN A 127 8.14 28.62 7.58
N GLY A 128 8.42 29.81 7.07
CA GLY A 128 9.71 30.33 6.61
C GLY A 128 10.83 30.49 7.65
N LEU A 129 10.79 29.80 8.77
CA LEU A 129 11.87 29.70 9.76
C LEU A 129 11.94 28.25 10.29
N GLY A 130 12.74 27.42 9.63
CA GLY A 130 13.04 26.06 10.10
C GLY A 130 11.91 25.08 9.89
N GLY A 131 11.51 24.85 8.63
CA GLY A 131 10.46 23.89 8.30
C GLY A 131 10.88 22.45 8.58
N GLY A 132 10.41 21.88 9.69
CA GLY A 132 10.45 20.43 9.90
C GLY A 132 9.46 19.76 8.96
N ALA A 133 9.92 18.73 8.24
CA ALA A 133 9.01 17.83 7.54
C ALA A 133 8.29 16.97 8.59
N ASP A 134 6.98 17.12 8.70
CA ASP A 134 6.16 16.21 9.52
C ASP A 134 5.90 14.95 8.70
N GLU A 135 6.51 13.85 9.12
CA GLU A 135 6.42 12.54 8.47
C GLU A 135 5.48 11.64 9.27
N LYS A 136 4.43 11.18 8.64
CA LYS A 136 3.48 10.25 9.23
C LYS A 136 3.53 8.91 8.50
N PRO A 137 3.82 7.78 9.18
CA PRO A 137 3.83 6.48 8.53
C PRO A 137 2.43 6.11 8.02
N ILE A 138 2.39 5.51 6.84
CA ILE A 138 1.19 4.91 6.27
C ILE A 138 1.17 3.45 6.72
N LEU A 139 0.25 3.11 7.62
CA LEU A 139 0.16 1.78 8.24
C LEU A 139 -1.10 1.03 7.77
N ASP A 140 -1.55 1.28 6.56
CA ASP A 140 -2.65 0.55 5.95
C ASP A 140 -2.14 -0.78 5.36
N PRO A 141 -2.58 -1.95 5.88
CA PRO A 141 -2.13 -3.25 5.38
C PRO A 141 -2.40 -3.45 3.88
N GLN A 142 -3.49 -2.89 3.36
CA GLN A 142 -3.85 -3.02 1.95
C GLN A 142 -2.78 -2.40 1.04
N VAL A 143 -2.22 -1.26 1.43
CA VAL A 143 -1.16 -0.59 0.67
C VAL A 143 0.07 -1.49 0.52
N TYR A 144 0.45 -2.19 1.58
CA TYR A 144 1.60 -3.11 1.55
C TYR A 144 1.30 -4.38 0.76
N GLN A 145 0.10 -4.95 0.92
CA GLN A 145 -0.33 -6.12 0.17
C GLN A 145 -0.33 -5.85 -1.34
N ASP A 146 -0.95 -4.74 -1.77
CA ASP A 146 -0.99 -4.35 -3.18
C ASP A 146 0.40 -4.08 -3.76
N ALA A 147 1.30 -3.48 -2.97
CA ALA A 147 2.68 -3.25 -3.38
C ALA A 147 3.44 -4.57 -3.56
N PHE A 148 3.34 -5.48 -2.60
CA PHE A 148 4.03 -6.78 -2.67
C PHE A 148 3.45 -7.67 -3.76
N GLU A 149 2.15 -7.65 -4.01
CA GLU A 149 1.54 -8.39 -5.11
C GLU A 149 2.11 -7.95 -6.47
N LYS A 150 2.22 -6.65 -6.70
CA LYS A 150 2.82 -6.11 -7.92
C LYS A 150 4.31 -6.46 -8.05
N ILE A 151 5.03 -6.45 -6.94
CA ILE A 151 6.45 -6.85 -6.91
C ILE A 151 6.58 -8.33 -7.28
N ASP A 152 5.73 -9.21 -6.76
CA ASP A 152 5.72 -10.64 -7.12
C ASP A 152 5.47 -10.83 -8.61
N GLN A 153 4.49 -10.12 -9.16
CA GLN A 153 4.19 -10.16 -10.61
C GLN A 153 5.39 -9.69 -11.43
N ALA A 154 6.06 -8.61 -11.02
CA ALA A 154 7.24 -8.11 -11.70
C ALA A 154 8.44 -9.06 -11.59
N ILE A 155 8.62 -9.73 -10.46
CA ILE A 155 9.62 -10.77 -10.25
C ILE A 155 9.35 -11.95 -11.18
N PHE A 156 8.12 -12.45 -11.21
CA PHE A 156 7.73 -13.57 -12.06
C PHE A 156 8.00 -13.30 -13.54
N VAL A 157 7.64 -12.14 -14.03
CA VAL A 157 7.91 -11.73 -15.41
C VAL A 157 9.41 -11.71 -15.70
N ARG A 158 10.23 -11.16 -14.79
CA ARG A 158 11.69 -11.09 -14.98
C ARG A 158 12.35 -12.46 -14.92
N GLN A 159 11.88 -13.36 -14.06
CA GLN A 159 12.37 -14.75 -13.99
C GLN A 159 12.06 -15.50 -15.28
N SER A 160 10.83 -15.36 -15.80
CA SER A 160 10.43 -16.02 -17.05
C SER A 160 11.22 -15.53 -18.26
N MET A 161 11.61 -14.26 -18.28
CA MET A 161 12.47 -13.70 -19.32
C MET A 161 13.95 -14.09 -19.17
N ALA A 162 14.42 -14.37 -17.95
CA ALA A 162 15.80 -14.76 -17.67
C ALA A 162 16.04 -16.25 -17.93
N GLN A 163 15.00 -17.08 -18.02
CA GLN A 163 15.11 -18.46 -18.45
C GLN A 163 15.12 -18.49 -19.99
N PRO A 164 16.25 -18.75 -20.67
CA PRO A 164 16.21 -18.99 -22.09
C PRO A 164 15.31 -20.18 -22.35
N ALA A 165 14.45 -20.08 -23.37
CA ALA A 165 13.55 -21.15 -23.79
C ALA A 165 14.37 -22.47 -23.94
N ALA A 166 14.33 -23.29 -22.93
CA ALA A 166 14.87 -24.63 -22.96
C ALA A 166 13.93 -25.44 -23.87
N GLY A 167 14.22 -25.50 -25.18
CA GLY A 167 13.45 -26.34 -26.06
C GLY A 167 13.30 -25.88 -27.51
N SER A 168 14.38 -25.47 -28.15
CA SER A 168 14.39 -25.41 -29.63
C SER A 168 15.76 -25.88 -30.15
N SER A 169 16.25 -27.00 -29.60
CA SER A 169 17.28 -27.80 -30.25
C SER A 169 16.61 -29.14 -30.65
N GLY A 170 15.94 -29.07 -31.77
CA GLY A 170 15.23 -30.19 -32.35
C GLY A 170 15.34 -30.19 -33.87
N LYS A 171 16.46 -30.71 -34.40
CA LYS A 171 16.60 -31.34 -35.68
C LYS A 171 16.76 -30.47 -36.92
#